data_64e08b44cf9481a5968fa74a26056290
#
_entry.id   64e08b44cf9481a5968fa74a26056290
#
_cell.length_a   1.000
_cell.length_b   1.000
_cell.length_c   1.000
_cell.angle_alpha   90.00
_cell.angle_beta   90.00
_cell.angle_gamma   90.00
#
_symmetry.space_group_name_H-M   'P 1'
#
loop_
_entity.id
_entity.type
_entity.pdbx_description
1 polymer ?
#
loop_
_entity_poly.entity_id
_entity_poly.type
_entity_poly.pdbx_seq_one_letter_code
_entity_poly.pdbx_strand_id
1 'polypeptide(L)'
;MHTLTDKNPQFFYNKEDFDFLKPVSENFAVIKEELLSLMKLNVEDQWLRTFPSYVKSETPKAWKVFSFVFFNIKFLNNAALCPRTAEIIYSIPQILSCDYSFLKPQTHIMPHKGYTRMVLRCHLPLIVPDPEKCMIRVGDETRHWKEGELMIFDDSFDHEAWNNTDENRVVLMFDIPNPKWGYSAYEISKYKIEHMDDPFLLSMATKEEWVEIFKKGELSLSFKD
;
A
#
# COMPACT_ATOMS: atom_id res chain seq x y z
N MET A 1 -21.04 -16.37 12.25
CA MET A 1 -20.48 -15.52 11.18
C MET A 1 -21.22 -15.83 9.88
N HIS A 2 -22.12 -14.94 9.45
CA HIS A 2 -22.83 -15.13 8.19
C HIS A 2 -21.87 -14.86 7.05
N THR A 3 -21.53 -15.89 6.29
CA THR A 3 -20.92 -15.77 4.97
C THR A 3 -21.99 -15.22 4.02
N LEU A 4 -22.08 -13.89 3.91
CA LEU A 4 -22.75 -13.28 2.78
C LEU A 4 -21.87 -13.55 1.56
N THR A 5 -22.16 -14.61 0.83
CA THR A 5 -21.67 -14.79 -0.53
C THR A 5 -22.38 -13.73 -1.37
N ASP A 6 -21.69 -12.62 -1.63
CA ASP A 6 -22.15 -11.64 -2.62
C ASP A 6 -22.32 -12.39 -3.95
N LYS A 7 -23.53 -12.45 -4.46
CA LYS A 7 -23.85 -13.14 -5.73
C LYS A 7 -23.16 -12.49 -6.94
N ASN A 8 -22.65 -11.26 -6.79
CA ASN A 8 -21.84 -10.52 -7.77
C ASN A 8 -20.79 -9.73 -7.00
N PRO A 9 -19.62 -10.30 -6.68
CA PRO A 9 -18.56 -9.58 -6.00
C PRO A 9 -18.00 -8.47 -6.90
N GLN A 10 -17.81 -7.28 -6.34
CA GLN A 10 -17.13 -6.18 -7.02
C GLN A 10 -15.67 -6.21 -6.61
N PHE A 11 -14.78 -6.55 -7.55
CA PHE A 11 -13.34 -6.62 -7.29
C PHE A 11 -12.67 -5.26 -7.47
N PHE A 12 -13.07 -4.51 -8.50
CA PHE A 12 -12.52 -3.19 -8.82
C PHE A 12 -13.61 -2.12 -8.78
N TYR A 13 -13.20 -0.90 -8.43
CA TYR A 13 -14.08 0.26 -8.25
C TYR A 13 -13.72 1.37 -9.23
N ASN A 14 -14.71 2.17 -9.61
CA ASN A 14 -14.48 3.34 -10.46
C ASN A 14 -13.89 4.47 -9.63
N LYS A 15 -12.80 5.06 -10.11
CA LYS A 15 -12.15 6.20 -9.42
C LYS A 15 -13.06 7.44 -9.33
N GLU A 16 -14.01 7.56 -10.26
CA GLU A 16 -15.01 8.63 -10.30
C GLU A 16 -15.96 8.61 -9.08
N ASP A 17 -16.09 7.48 -8.40
CA ASP A 17 -16.89 7.36 -7.17
C ASP A 17 -16.15 7.90 -5.93
N PHE A 18 -14.88 8.32 -6.09
CA PHE A 18 -13.97 8.74 -5.01
C PHE A 18 -13.32 10.10 -5.33
N ASP A 19 -14.12 11.14 -5.51
CA ASP A 19 -13.65 12.49 -5.86
C ASP A 19 -12.55 13.04 -4.96
N PHE A 20 -12.56 12.68 -3.68
CA PHE A 20 -11.55 13.08 -2.71
C PHE A 20 -10.14 12.51 -3.00
N LEU A 21 -10.01 11.54 -3.91
CA LEU A 21 -8.73 11.00 -4.36
C LEU A 21 -8.13 11.74 -5.58
N LYS A 22 -8.87 12.68 -6.19
CA LYS A 22 -8.38 13.48 -7.32
C LYS A 22 -7.02 14.13 -7.06
N PRO A 23 -6.74 14.71 -5.87
CA PRO A 23 -5.43 15.29 -5.58
C PRO A 23 -4.26 14.32 -5.79
N VAL A 24 -4.44 13.02 -5.55
CA VAL A 24 -3.39 12.01 -5.78
C VAL A 24 -3.09 11.88 -7.27
N SER A 25 -4.13 11.73 -8.11
CA SER A 25 -3.97 11.57 -9.56
C SER A 25 -3.47 12.86 -10.23
N GLU A 26 -3.98 14.02 -9.82
CA GLU A 26 -3.62 15.33 -10.36
C GLU A 26 -2.17 15.70 -10.06
N ASN A 27 -1.61 15.21 -8.94
CA ASN A 27 -0.22 15.43 -8.55
C ASN A 27 0.71 14.25 -8.92
N PHE A 28 0.32 13.38 -9.86
CA PHE A 28 1.14 12.26 -10.31
C PHE A 28 2.59 12.64 -10.63
N ALA A 29 2.79 13.74 -11.39
CA ALA A 29 4.13 14.18 -11.81
C ALA A 29 5.01 14.57 -10.59
N VAL A 30 4.41 15.24 -9.60
CA VAL A 30 5.10 15.65 -8.35
C VAL A 30 5.52 14.43 -7.54
N ILE A 31 4.60 13.48 -7.36
CA ILE A 31 4.82 12.25 -6.60
C ILE A 31 5.91 11.39 -7.27
N LYS A 32 5.85 11.28 -8.61
CA LYS A 32 6.85 10.55 -9.40
C LYS A 32 8.23 11.23 -9.34
N GLU A 33 8.31 12.56 -9.40
CA GLU A 33 9.56 13.31 -9.30
C GLU A 33 10.26 13.09 -7.96
N GLU A 34 9.52 13.13 -6.83
CA GLU A 34 10.08 12.87 -5.50
C GLU A 34 10.52 11.41 -5.36
N LEU A 35 9.74 10.43 -5.86
CA LEU A 35 10.15 9.04 -5.91
C LEU A 35 11.49 8.87 -6.66
N LEU A 36 11.62 9.45 -7.87
CA LEU A 36 12.84 9.35 -8.66
C LEU A 36 14.04 10.02 -7.97
N SER A 37 13.81 11.08 -7.21
CA SER A 37 14.83 11.73 -6.39
C SER A 37 15.23 10.86 -5.20
N LEU A 38 14.27 10.28 -4.51
CA LEU A 38 14.46 9.33 -3.40
C LEU A 38 15.28 8.10 -3.83
N MET A 39 14.99 7.54 -5.02
CA MET A 39 15.72 6.38 -5.56
C MET A 39 17.20 6.64 -5.84
N LYS A 40 17.63 7.90 -5.94
CA LYS A 40 19.04 8.30 -6.10
C LYS A 40 19.77 8.45 -4.76
N LEU A 41 19.04 8.49 -3.66
CA LEU A 41 19.61 8.60 -2.32
C LEU A 41 19.99 7.21 -1.78
N ASN A 42 21.03 7.16 -0.96
CA ASN A 42 21.41 5.93 -0.25
C ASN A 42 20.63 5.85 1.08
N VAL A 43 19.35 5.49 0.97
CA VAL A 43 18.40 5.39 2.09
C VAL A 43 17.82 3.97 2.20
N GLU A 44 18.65 2.96 1.95
CA GLU A 44 18.24 1.55 1.98
C GLU A 44 17.57 1.15 3.31
N ASP A 45 18.02 1.68 4.45
CA ASP A 45 17.48 1.39 5.77
C ASP A 45 16.04 1.92 5.98
N GLN A 46 15.55 2.76 5.08
CA GLN A 46 14.18 3.29 5.12
C GLN A 46 13.21 2.51 4.21
N TRP A 47 13.76 1.60 3.38
CA TRP A 47 13.00 0.67 2.56
C TRP A 47 12.80 -0.63 3.31
N LEU A 48 11.61 -0.83 3.86
CA LEU A 48 11.28 -2.04 4.60
C LEU A 48 10.97 -3.18 3.63
N ARG A 49 11.57 -4.35 3.87
CA ARG A 49 11.10 -5.60 3.29
C ARG A 49 9.72 -5.89 3.85
N THR A 50 8.75 -6.22 3.00
CA THR A 50 7.38 -6.46 3.44
C THR A 50 6.93 -7.88 3.11
N PHE A 51 6.17 -8.50 4.02
CA PHE A 51 5.50 -9.80 3.90
C PHE A 51 6.28 -10.85 3.07
N PRO A 52 7.49 -11.23 3.51
CA PRO A 52 8.37 -12.09 2.72
C PRO A 52 7.77 -13.47 2.39
N SER A 53 6.81 -13.95 3.18
CA SER A 53 6.08 -15.20 2.96
C SER A 53 5.20 -15.19 1.70
N TYR A 54 4.80 -14.00 1.21
CA TYR A 54 3.99 -13.87 0.00
C TYR A 54 4.82 -13.70 -1.27
N VAL A 55 6.14 -13.60 -1.17
CA VAL A 55 6.98 -13.25 -2.33
C VAL A 55 7.69 -14.49 -2.88
N LYS A 56 7.44 -14.79 -4.16
CA LYS A 56 8.22 -15.73 -4.95
C LYS A 56 9.14 -14.95 -5.87
N SER A 57 10.44 -14.97 -5.58
CA SER A 57 11.49 -14.36 -6.40
C SER A 57 12.86 -14.95 -6.01
N GLU A 58 13.76 -15.05 -6.99
CA GLU A 58 15.16 -15.38 -6.74
C GLU A 58 15.94 -14.18 -6.19
N THR A 59 15.38 -12.98 -6.33
CA THR A 59 16.00 -11.73 -5.88
C THR A 59 15.70 -11.47 -4.41
N PRO A 60 16.71 -11.33 -3.55
CA PRO A 60 16.48 -10.97 -2.15
C PRO A 60 15.76 -9.62 -2.02
N LYS A 61 14.89 -9.51 -0.99
CA LYS A 61 14.12 -8.29 -0.70
C LYS A 61 13.40 -7.77 -1.97
N ALA A 62 12.70 -8.68 -2.67
CA ALA A 62 12.09 -8.39 -3.96
C ALA A 62 10.87 -7.48 -3.86
N TRP A 63 10.19 -7.46 -2.72
CA TRP A 63 9.13 -6.51 -2.41
C TRP A 63 9.53 -5.65 -1.21
N LYS A 64 9.59 -4.34 -1.41
CA LYS A 64 9.92 -3.35 -0.39
C LYS A 64 8.88 -2.24 -0.37
N VAL A 65 8.72 -1.60 0.77
CA VAL A 65 7.87 -0.41 0.93
C VAL A 65 8.65 0.73 1.58
N PHE A 66 8.27 1.96 1.21
CA PHE A 66 8.70 3.18 1.86
C PHE A 66 7.46 3.90 2.38
N SER A 67 7.25 3.80 3.70
CA SER A 67 5.98 4.15 4.32
C SER A 67 5.88 5.62 4.67
N PHE A 68 4.75 6.26 4.33
CA PHE A 68 4.34 7.59 4.78
C PHE A 68 3.35 7.50 5.94
N VAL A 69 2.42 6.53 5.85
CA VAL A 69 1.39 6.26 6.85
C VAL A 69 1.22 4.76 6.99
N PHE A 70 1.09 4.26 8.21
CA PHE A 70 0.74 2.88 8.49
C PHE A 70 -0.27 2.81 9.63
N PHE A 71 -1.48 2.38 9.35
CA PHE A 71 -2.61 2.42 10.30
C PHE A 71 -2.69 3.74 11.07
N ASN A 72 -2.82 4.86 10.36
CA ASN A 72 -2.85 6.23 10.89
C ASN A 72 -1.58 6.69 11.62
N ILE A 73 -0.51 5.94 11.65
CA ILE A 73 0.80 6.33 12.19
C ILE A 73 1.60 6.99 11.07
N LYS A 74 2.02 8.25 11.24
CA LYS A 74 2.83 8.99 10.26
C LYS A 74 4.32 8.71 10.43
N PHE A 75 5.03 8.45 9.34
CA PHE A 75 6.47 8.23 9.30
C PHE A 75 7.19 9.54 8.99
N LEU A 76 7.54 10.32 10.02
CA LEU A 76 8.05 11.68 9.86
C LEU A 76 9.39 11.76 9.13
N ASN A 77 10.30 10.80 9.37
CA ASN A 77 11.60 10.79 8.68
C ASN A 77 11.43 10.55 7.16
N ASN A 78 10.52 9.66 6.78
CA ASN A 78 10.21 9.40 5.38
C ASN A 78 9.49 10.59 4.75
N ALA A 79 8.55 11.20 5.46
CA ALA A 79 7.86 12.40 5.01
C ALA A 79 8.84 13.58 4.73
N ALA A 80 9.89 13.72 5.53
CA ALA A 80 10.92 14.74 5.34
C ALA A 80 11.74 14.54 4.05
N LEU A 81 11.86 13.32 3.54
CA LEU A 81 12.55 13.02 2.28
C LEU A 81 11.67 13.24 1.04
N CYS A 82 10.34 13.17 1.20
CA CYS A 82 9.36 13.39 0.13
C CYS A 82 8.23 14.30 0.63
N PRO A 83 8.55 15.57 0.96
CA PRO A 83 7.62 16.46 1.67
C PRO A 83 6.37 16.80 0.87
N ARG A 84 6.47 16.97 -0.45
CA ARG A 84 5.34 17.28 -1.32
C ARG A 84 4.39 16.08 -1.44
N THR A 85 4.94 14.87 -1.57
CA THR A 85 4.13 13.63 -1.55
C THR A 85 3.45 13.46 -0.20
N ALA A 86 4.18 13.67 0.90
CA ALA A 86 3.61 13.58 2.24
C ALA A 86 2.47 14.58 2.45
N GLU A 87 2.62 15.83 1.99
CA GLU A 87 1.56 16.86 2.05
C GLU A 87 0.31 16.42 1.29
N ILE A 88 0.47 15.93 0.06
CA ILE A 88 -0.63 15.41 -0.76
C ILE A 88 -1.35 14.26 -0.02
N ILE A 89 -0.58 13.28 0.48
CA ILE A 89 -1.13 12.11 1.18
C ILE A 89 -1.88 12.53 2.45
N TYR A 90 -1.30 13.43 3.25
CA TYR A 90 -1.92 13.89 4.49
C TYR A 90 -3.17 14.76 4.27
N SER A 91 -3.35 15.31 3.06
CA SER A 91 -4.55 16.03 2.67
C SER A 91 -5.72 15.12 2.33
N ILE A 92 -5.48 13.82 2.07
CA ILE A 92 -6.51 12.86 1.72
C ILE A 92 -7.32 12.49 2.98
N PRO A 93 -8.63 12.74 3.00
CA PRO A 93 -9.47 12.31 4.11
C PRO A 93 -9.47 10.78 4.25
N GLN A 94 -9.42 10.32 5.49
CA GLN A 94 -9.60 8.89 5.77
C GLN A 94 -8.53 7.96 5.19
N ILE A 95 -7.28 8.41 5.04
CA ILE A 95 -6.19 7.52 4.66
C ILE A 95 -5.78 6.64 5.86
N LEU A 96 -5.68 5.32 5.65
CA LEU A 96 -5.21 4.38 6.68
C LEU A 96 -3.72 4.14 6.60
N SER A 97 -3.26 3.78 5.41
CA SER A 97 -1.87 3.45 5.12
C SER A 97 -1.49 4.01 3.76
N CYS A 98 -0.23 4.38 3.58
CA CYS A 98 0.30 4.82 2.29
C CYS A 98 1.80 4.56 2.20
N ASP A 99 2.22 3.92 1.11
CA ASP A 99 3.60 3.51 0.86
C ASP A 99 3.96 3.71 -0.62
N TYR A 100 5.22 4.02 -0.92
CA TYR A 100 5.76 3.59 -2.20
C TYR A 100 6.00 2.08 -2.12
N SER A 101 5.35 1.32 -2.98
CA SER A 101 5.48 -0.12 -3.08
C SER A 101 6.34 -0.49 -4.29
N PHE A 102 7.51 -1.04 -4.02
CA PHE A 102 8.56 -1.32 -4.98
C PHE A 102 8.67 -2.83 -5.19
N LEU A 103 8.48 -3.26 -6.43
CA LEU A 103 8.56 -4.66 -6.83
C LEU A 103 9.69 -4.85 -7.85
N LYS A 104 10.71 -5.63 -7.47
CA LYS A 104 11.89 -5.90 -8.31
C LYS A 104 11.53 -6.69 -9.57
N PRO A 105 12.46 -6.80 -10.55
CA PRO A 105 12.30 -7.66 -11.71
C PRO A 105 11.93 -9.10 -11.36
N GLN A 106 11.17 -9.73 -12.25
CA GLN A 106 10.83 -11.16 -12.20
C GLN A 106 10.30 -11.59 -10.83
N THR A 107 9.37 -10.77 -10.29
CA THR A 107 8.79 -11.01 -8.97
C THR A 107 7.30 -11.27 -9.05
N HIS A 108 6.85 -12.31 -8.34
CA HIS A 108 5.46 -12.66 -8.14
C HIS A 108 5.09 -12.51 -6.65
N ILE A 109 4.12 -11.66 -6.35
CA ILE A 109 3.43 -11.65 -5.06
C ILE A 109 2.35 -12.72 -5.15
N MET A 110 2.51 -13.80 -4.41
CA MET A 110 1.67 -14.99 -4.44
C MET A 110 0.22 -14.72 -4.01
N PRO A 111 -0.73 -15.56 -4.40
CA PRO A 111 -2.13 -15.44 -3.99
C PRO A 111 -2.27 -15.30 -2.48
N HIS A 112 -2.93 -14.23 -2.05
CA HIS A 112 -3.20 -13.96 -0.64
C HIS A 112 -4.46 -13.07 -0.53
N LYS A 113 -4.90 -12.83 0.70
CA LYS A 113 -6.00 -11.92 1.01
C LYS A 113 -5.49 -10.79 1.91
N GLY A 114 -6.02 -9.61 1.71
CA GLY A 114 -5.78 -8.47 2.58
C GLY A 114 -6.32 -8.70 4.01
N TYR A 115 -5.90 -7.85 4.91
CA TYR A 115 -6.12 -8.00 6.34
C TYR A 115 -7.57 -7.73 6.80
N THR A 116 -8.41 -7.13 5.94
CA THR A 116 -9.82 -6.86 6.25
C THR A 116 -10.62 -6.47 5.01
N ARG A 117 -11.93 -6.77 5.02
CA ARG A 117 -12.87 -6.28 4.01
C ARG A 117 -13.33 -4.83 4.21
N MET A 118 -12.92 -4.20 5.31
CA MET A 118 -13.32 -2.83 5.66
C MET A 118 -12.51 -1.77 4.92
N VAL A 119 -11.54 -2.14 4.10
CA VAL A 119 -10.70 -1.23 3.30
C VAL A 119 -10.84 -1.53 1.82
N LEU A 120 -10.54 -0.50 1.02
CA LEU A 120 -10.21 -0.61 -0.40
C LEU A 120 -8.75 -0.24 -0.58
N ARG A 121 -8.04 -0.99 -1.39
CA ARG A 121 -6.65 -0.70 -1.77
C ARG A 121 -6.61 0.10 -3.06
N CYS A 122 -5.78 1.12 -3.05
CA CYS A 122 -5.59 2.02 -4.17
C CYS A 122 -4.14 1.97 -4.64
N HIS A 123 -3.93 1.85 -5.94
CA HIS A 123 -2.61 1.95 -6.56
C HIS A 123 -2.59 3.12 -7.54
N LEU A 124 -1.71 4.10 -7.34
CA LEU A 124 -1.29 5.04 -8.38
C LEU A 124 0.04 4.53 -8.96
N PRO A 125 0.05 3.94 -10.16
CA PRO A 125 1.27 3.42 -10.77
C PRO A 125 2.20 4.57 -11.16
N LEU A 126 3.45 4.53 -10.66
CA LEU A 126 4.47 5.58 -10.86
C LEU A 126 5.55 5.15 -11.86
N ILE A 127 5.96 3.89 -11.82
CA ILE A 127 6.90 3.28 -12.76
C ILE A 127 6.34 1.93 -13.17
N VAL A 128 6.01 1.78 -14.45
CA VAL A 128 5.52 0.54 -15.06
C VAL A 128 6.31 0.29 -16.33
N PRO A 129 7.37 -0.51 -16.28
CA PRO A 129 8.30 -0.68 -17.41
C PRO A 129 7.62 -1.26 -18.66
N ASP A 130 6.70 -2.20 -18.48
CA ASP A 130 5.93 -2.81 -19.54
C ASP A 130 4.54 -3.15 -18.98
N PRO A 131 3.49 -2.40 -19.35
CA PRO A 131 2.13 -2.65 -18.86
C PRO A 131 1.63 -4.06 -19.14
N GLU A 132 2.00 -4.68 -20.26
CA GLU A 132 1.55 -6.04 -20.59
C GLU A 132 2.16 -7.12 -19.67
N LYS A 133 3.29 -6.80 -19.04
CA LYS A 133 4.02 -7.70 -18.13
C LYS A 133 3.86 -7.36 -16.64
N CYS A 134 3.21 -6.23 -16.34
CA CYS A 134 2.92 -5.80 -14.97
C CYS A 134 1.42 -5.87 -14.72
N MET A 135 0.97 -6.84 -13.91
CA MET A 135 -0.46 -7.10 -13.75
C MET A 135 -0.82 -7.48 -12.31
N ILE A 136 -2.10 -7.33 -12.00
CA ILE A 136 -2.73 -7.77 -10.76
C ILE A 136 -4.01 -8.54 -11.08
N ARG A 137 -4.22 -9.67 -10.42
CA ARG A 137 -5.49 -10.39 -10.39
C ARG A 137 -6.15 -10.18 -9.04
N VAL A 138 -7.44 -9.89 -9.04
CA VAL A 138 -8.28 -9.85 -7.84
C VAL A 138 -9.53 -10.68 -8.12
N GLY A 139 -9.77 -11.71 -7.33
CA GLY A 139 -10.80 -12.71 -7.64
C GLY A 139 -10.50 -13.42 -8.96
N ASP A 140 -11.39 -13.28 -9.92
CA ASP A 140 -11.25 -13.83 -11.28
C ASP A 140 -10.96 -12.75 -12.35
N GLU A 141 -10.75 -11.48 -11.93
CA GLU A 141 -10.48 -10.36 -12.83
C GLU A 141 -9.00 -9.96 -12.79
N THR A 142 -8.35 -9.89 -13.96
CA THR A 142 -6.96 -9.41 -14.11
C THR A 142 -6.93 -8.05 -14.76
N ARG A 143 -6.15 -7.13 -14.20
CA ARG A 143 -5.88 -5.79 -14.77
C ARG A 143 -4.40 -5.50 -14.85
N HIS A 144 -4.05 -4.63 -15.78
CA HIS A 144 -2.70 -4.13 -16.00
C HIS A 144 -2.57 -2.72 -15.46
N TRP A 145 -1.41 -2.41 -14.87
CA TRP A 145 -1.15 -1.03 -14.43
C TRP A 145 -0.73 -0.16 -15.61
N LYS A 146 -1.22 1.09 -15.58
CA LYS A 146 -0.74 2.16 -16.45
C LYS A 146 -0.32 3.36 -15.60
N GLU A 147 0.81 3.95 -15.91
CA GLU A 147 1.35 5.10 -15.17
C GLU A 147 0.32 6.25 -15.12
N GLY A 148 0.10 6.78 -13.91
CA GLY A 148 -0.84 7.86 -13.65
C GLY A 148 -2.32 7.48 -13.60
N GLU A 149 -2.69 6.23 -13.96
CA GLU A 149 -4.08 5.75 -13.89
C GLU A 149 -4.36 5.09 -12.53
N LEU A 150 -5.11 5.78 -11.67
CA LEU A 150 -5.49 5.26 -10.35
C LEU A 150 -6.35 4.00 -10.50
N MET A 151 -5.96 2.95 -9.79
CA MET A 151 -6.68 1.68 -9.70
C MET A 151 -7.15 1.48 -8.25
N ILE A 152 -8.42 1.14 -8.06
CA ILE A 152 -9.05 0.90 -6.75
C ILE A 152 -9.65 -0.49 -6.74
N PHE A 153 -9.34 -1.31 -5.73
CA PHE A 153 -9.82 -2.68 -5.63
C PHE A 153 -10.02 -3.14 -4.18
N ASP A 154 -10.83 -4.18 -4.01
CA ASP A 154 -11.05 -4.85 -2.72
C ASP A 154 -10.04 -5.99 -2.54
N ASP A 155 -8.99 -5.74 -1.77
CA ASP A 155 -7.93 -6.71 -1.50
C ASP A 155 -8.34 -7.83 -0.53
N SER A 156 -9.55 -7.76 0.04
CA SER A 156 -10.08 -8.85 0.87
C SER A 156 -10.40 -10.12 0.07
N PHE A 157 -10.53 -9.99 -1.25
CA PHE A 157 -10.57 -11.13 -2.15
C PHE A 157 -9.17 -11.67 -2.40
N ASP A 158 -9.09 -12.95 -2.76
CA ASP A 158 -7.84 -13.58 -3.19
C ASP A 158 -7.23 -12.79 -4.35
N HIS A 159 -6.00 -12.31 -4.17
CA HIS A 159 -5.32 -11.49 -5.17
C HIS A 159 -3.82 -11.80 -5.22
N GLU A 160 -3.22 -11.52 -6.37
CA GLU A 160 -1.81 -11.73 -6.65
C GLU A 160 -1.31 -10.72 -7.68
N ALA A 161 0.00 -10.47 -7.71
CA ALA A 161 0.57 -9.43 -8.55
C ALA A 161 1.93 -9.84 -9.13
N TRP A 162 2.20 -9.41 -10.37
CA TRP A 162 3.43 -9.75 -11.08
C TRP A 162 4.16 -8.53 -11.62
N ASN A 163 5.47 -8.61 -11.58
CA ASN A 163 6.38 -7.82 -12.39
C ASN A 163 7.25 -8.80 -13.20
N ASN A 164 6.82 -9.13 -14.41
CA ASN A 164 7.51 -10.04 -15.33
C ASN A 164 8.45 -9.28 -16.29
N THR A 165 8.98 -8.12 -15.83
CA THR A 165 9.95 -7.31 -16.58
C THR A 165 11.35 -7.45 -15.98
N ASP A 166 12.35 -6.90 -16.67
CA ASP A 166 13.74 -6.83 -16.20
C ASP A 166 14.04 -5.52 -15.45
N GLU A 167 12.99 -4.71 -15.18
CA GLU A 167 13.09 -3.44 -14.48
C GLU A 167 12.16 -3.40 -13.27
N ASN A 168 12.33 -2.39 -12.41
CA ASN A 168 11.53 -2.23 -11.21
C ASN A 168 10.14 -1.65 -11.52
N ARG A 169 9.08 -2.20 -10.90
CA ARG A 169 7.74 -1.61 -10.90
C ARG A 169 7.50 -0.91 -9.56
N VAL A 170 7.03 0.35 -9.61
CA VAL A 170 6.71 1.12 -8.41
C VAL A 170 5.31 1.71 -8.51
N VAL A 171 4.52 1.54 -7.46
CA VAL A 171 3.22 2.20 -7.29
C VAL A 171 3.21 2.96 -5.96
N LEU A 172 2.47 4.07 -5.90
CA LEU A 172 1.99 4.58 -4.64
C LEU A 172 0.79 3.71 -4.25
N MET A 173 0.94 2.93 -3.21
CA MET A 173 -0.07 2.03 -2.67
C MET A 173 -0.66 2.65 -1.41
N PHE A 174 -1.97 2.75 -1.31
CA PHE A 174 -2.61 3.28 -0.12
C PHE A 174 -3.98 2.66 0.12
N ASP A 175 -4.42 2.67 1.38
CA ASP A 175 -5.69 2.10 1.82
C ASP A 175 -6.64 3.19 2.32
N ILE A 176 -7.90 3.09 1.90
CA ILE A 176 -9.03 3.93 2.35
C ILE A 176 -10.14 3.04 2.92
N PRO A 177 -11.03 3.56 3.80
CA PRO A 177 -12.20 2.81 4.22
C PRO A 177 -13.07 2.42 3.04
N ASN A 178 -13.53 1.18 3.03
CA ASN A 178 -14.55 0.73 2.10
C ASN A 178 -15.92 1.31 2.53
N PRO A 179 -16.55 2.19 1.74
CA PRO A 179 -17.78 2.87 2.13
C PRO A 179 -18.94 1.93 2.43
N LYS A 180 -18.88 0.70 1.91
CA LYS A 180 -19.88 -0.35 2.18
C LYS A 180 -20.04 -0.66 3.67
N TRP A 181 -19.01 -0.44 4.49
CA TRP A 181 -18.99 -0.84 5.91
C TRP A 181 -19.18 0.30 6.90
N GLY A 182 -19.05 1.55 6.48
CA GLY A 182 -19.31 2.74 7.29
C GLY A 182 -18.33 3.01 8.44
N TYR A 183 -17.17 2.37 8.45
CA TYR A 183 -16.13 2.64 9.45
C TYR A 183 -15.17 3.74 8.97
N SER A 184 -14.68 4.55 9.90
CA SER A 184 -13.62 5.52 9.65
C SER A 184 -12.25 4.86 9.59
N ALA A 185 -11.27 5.53 8.94
CA ALA A 185 -9.88 5.08 8.93
C ALA A 185 -9.31 4.90 10.34
N TYR A 186 -9.65 5.80 11.27
CA TYR A 186 -9.22 5.71 12.66
C TYR A 186 -9.77 4.47 13.37
N GLU A 187 -11.06 4.17 13.22
CA GLU A 187 -11.69 2.99 13.87
C GLU A 187 -11.09 1.70 13.34
N ILE A 188 -10.88 1.60 12.02
CA ILE A 188 -10.26 0.42 11.41
C ILE A 188 -8.81 0.27 11.90
N SER A 189 -8.02 1.35 11.88
CA SER A 189 -6.63 1.36 12.32
C SER A 189 -6.51 0.98 13.80
N LYS A 190 -7.32 1.58 14.67
CA LYS A 190 -7.38 1.26 16.09
C LYS A 190 -7.65 -0.21 16.32
N TYR A 191 -8.69 -0.75 15.68
CA TYR A 191 -9.04 -2.16 15.80
C TYR A 191 -7.88 -3.07 15.36
N LYS A 192 -7.24 -2.78 14.23
CA LYS A 192 -6.13 -3.59 13.70
C LYS A 192 -4.90 -3.54 14.60
N ILE A 193 -4.56 -2.40 15.17
CA ILE A 193 -3.43 -2.26 16.10
C ILE A 193 -3.73 -2.98 17.42
N GLU A 194 -4.91 -2.83 18.00
CA GLU A 194 -5.30 -3.46 19.27
C GLU A 194 -5.45 -4.99 19.14
N HIS A 195 -5.70 -5.51 17.93
CA HIS A 195 -5.88 -6.94 17.67
C HIS A 195 -4.81 -7.50 16.71
N MET A 196 -3.63 -6.86 16.68
CA MET A 196 -2.55 -7.31 15.82
C MET A 196 -2.07 -8.71 16.22
N ASP A 197 -2.00 -9.58 15.22
CA ASP A 197 -1.59 -10.98 15.34
C ASP A 197 -0.65 -11.43 14.22
N ASP A 198 -0.30 -10.51 13.29
CA ASP A 198 0.58 -10.80 12.17
C ASP A 198 2.03 -10.98 12.66
N PRO A 199 2.66 -12.16 12.42
CA PRO A 199 4.00 -12.46 12.91
C PRO A 199 5.09 -11.52 12.35
N PHE A 200 4.94 -11.04 11.12
CA PHE A 200 5.89 -10.10 10.53
C PHE A 200 5.84 -8.75 11.24
N LEU A 201 4.65 -8.20 11.48
CA LEU A 201 4.49 -6.93 12.19
C LEU A 201 4.92 -7.05 13.68
N LEU A 202 4.64 -8.19 14.32
CA LEU A 202 5.05 -8.47 15.68
C LEU A 202 6.57 -8.72 15.81
N SER A 203 7.27 -9.03 14.71
CA SER A 203 8.74 -9.08 14.71
C SER A 203 9.40 -7.70 14.70
N MET A 204 8.66 -6.64 14.32
CA MET A 204 9.17 -5.26 14.27
C MET A 204 8.99 -4.54 15.61
N ALA A 205 7.88 -4.77 16.29
CA ALA A 205 7.56 -4.22 17.60
C ALA A 205 6.52 -5.11 18.30
N THR A 206 6.52 -5.12 19.63
CA THR A 206 5.50 -5.81 20.41
C THR A 206 4.13 -5.15 20.20
N LYS A 207 3.07 -5.86 20.53
CA LYS A 207 1.71 -5.33 20.44
C LYS A 207 1.51 -4.07 21.29
N GLU A 208 2.09 -4.07 22.50
CA GLU A 208 2.05 -2.95 23.44
C GLU A 208 2.77 -1.73 22.84
N GLU A 209 3.93 -1.92 22.22
CA GLU A 209 4.67 -0.86 21.54
C GLU A 209 3.88 -0.31 20.35
N TRP A 210 3.25 -1.16 19.52
CA TRP A 210 2.38 -0.73 18.44
C TRP A 210 1.22 0.14 18.93
N VAL A 211 0.58 -0.23 20.06
CA VAL A 211 -0.50 0.55 20.67
C VAL A 211 0.02 1.92 21.14
N GLU A 212 1.19 2.00 21.76
CA GLU A 212 1.78 3.27 22.19
C GLU A 212 2.20 4.16 21.02
N ILE A 213 2.75 3.58 19.94
CA ILE A 213 3.07 4.30 18.70
C ILE A 213 1.78 4.85 18.07
N PHE A 214 0.73 4.03 18.01
CA PHE A 214 -0.57 4.44 17.46
C PHE A 214 -1.19 5.61 18.25
N LYS A 215 -1.10 5.60 19.59
CA LYS A 215 -1.58 6.70 20.44
C LYS A 215 -0.82 8.01 20.16
N LYS A 216 0.47 7.94 19.85
CA LYS A 216 1.27 9.11 19.43
C LYS A 216 0.90 9.60 18.02
N GLY A 217 0.43 8.70 17.15
CA GLY A 217 0.04 8.99 15.77
C GLY A 217 1.21 9.23 14.82
N GLU A 218 2.45 9.11 15.31
CA GLU A 218 3.66 9.38 14.52
C GLU A 218 4.84 8.52 14.97
N LEU A 219 5.76 8.27 14.03
CA LEU A 219 7.00 7.55 14.24
C LEU A 219 8.15 8.32 13.57
N SER A 220 9.19 8.63 14.38
CA SER A 220 10.41 9.29 13.90
C SER A 220 11.59 8.34 13.75
N LEU A 221 11.40 7.05 14.05
CA LEU A 221 12.41 6.01 13.93
C LEU A 221 12.14 5.17 12.68
N SER A 222 13.21 4.71 12.02
CA SER A 222 13.12 3.65 11.03
C SER A 222 13.12 2.31 11.76
N PHE A 223 12.25 1.39 11.41
CA PHE A 223 12.40 0.00 11.82
C PHE A 223 13.69 -0.54 11.19
N LYS A 224 14.53 -1.18 12.00
CA LYS A 224 15.72 -1.88 11.47
C LYS A 224 15.28 -3.27 11.02
N ASP A 225 15.71 -3.68 9.82
CA ASP A 225 15.60 -5.06 9.34
C ASP A 225 16.34 -6.06 10.26
#